data_92b8aaa0ed1fbec019d903f239656303
#
_entry.id   92b8aaa0ed1fbec019d903f239656303
#
_cell.length_a   1.000
_cell.length_b   1.000
_cell.length_c   1.000
_cell.angle_alpha   90.00
_cell.angle_beta   90.00
_cell.angle_gamma   90.00
#
_symmetry.space_group_name_H-M   'P 1'
#
loop_
_entity.id
_entity.type
_entity.pdbx_description
1 polymer ?
#
loop_
_entity_poly.entity_id
_entity_poly.type
_entity_poly.pdbx_seq_one_letter_code
_entity_poly.pdbx_strand_id
1 'polypeptide(L)'
;RFREVTPEIFNLPNFLSPNDYPEFIDYFIKSREIDLLFASNSTECYYLLPWIRKNFPHLAIVDYVHMEEWYWRNGGHARSSAIMGKIVEKTYVCNSVTRDVMIQQFYRNPESVETVHIGIDEVQFDASKVRSGILYEELGISEKRPIVLFICRLHPQKRPFLMLKIAKQVRKKIKNVAFVVIGDGSQKEELISATKTMELDNTVYFLGSKNEVRPYYKDTKVTLICSIKEGLALTAYESCAMGVPVVSADVGGQKDLIDSSVGKLIPFMQDEDKQFDSRDFPDKEINAYTDAIVEILSDEKKWKELSLNCRNRIEQKFTIKEMVQYFENEFQRLIQDETLLKQREEKSECLRKLGMLADEIYTEVLMEHEENYAESSHYYKEDLNDNINAL
;
A
#
# COMPACT_ATOMS: atom_id res chain seq x y z
N ARG A 1 10.74 -12.74 4.19
CA ARG A 1 9.34 -13.23 4.27
C ARG A 1 8.98 -14.10 3.06
N PHE A 2 9.09 -13.63 1.79
CA PHE A 2 8.78 -14.48 0.63
C PHE A 2 9.58 -15.79 0.58
N ARG A 3 10.87 -15.75 0.92
CA ARG A 3 11.74 -16.95 0.96
C ARG A 3 11.35 -17.97 2.04
N GLU A 4 10.55 -17.59 3.01
CA GLU A 4 9.99 -18.49 4.03
C GLU A 4 8.83 -19.32 3.48
N VAL A 5 8.19 -18.83 2.40
CA VAL A 5 7.02 -19.45 1.76
C VAL A 5 7.42 -20.28 0.55
N THR A 6 8.35 -19.78 -0.27
CA THR A 6 8.82 -20.47 -1.49
C THR A 6 10.29 -20.18 -1.77
N PRO A 7 11.08 -21.17 -2.22
CA PRO A 7 12.42 -20.94 -2.73
C PRO A 7 12.45 -20.35 -4.15
N GLU A 8 11.34 -20.42 -4.88
CA GLU A 8 11.22 -20.00 -6.28
C GLU A 8 11.01 -18.49 -6.40
N ILE A 9 12.02 -17.73 -5.93
CA ILE A 9 12.05 -16.27 -6.00
C ILE A 9 13.24 -15.84 -6.83
N PHE A 10 12.95 -15.19 -7.96
CA PHE A 10 13.96 -14.74 -8.92
C PHE A 10 13.93 -13.21 -9.03
N ASN A 11 14.96 -12.55 -8.54
CA ASN A 11 15.17 -11.13 -8.75
C ASN A 11 15.98 -10.98 -10.05
N LEU A 12 15.26 -10.84 -11.18
CA LEU A 12 15.85 -10.87 -12.51
C LEU A 12 16.98 -9.84 -12.70
N PRO A 13 16.88 -8.58 -12.25
CA PRO A 13 17.96 -7.60 -12.37
C PRO A 13 19.28 -8.02 -11.71
N ASN A 14 19.27 -8.99 -10.80
CA ASN A 14 20.49 -9.44 -10.14
C ASN A 14 21.37 -10.36 -11.00
N PHE A 15 20.81 -10.93 -12.10
CA PHE A 15 21.51 -11.93 -12.89
C PHE A 15 21.19 -11.94 -14.39
N LEU A 16 20.23 -11.11 -14.84
CA LEU A 16 19.83 -10.95 -16.25
C LEU A 16 19.81 -9.50 -16.66
N SER A 17 20.09 -9.23 -17.92
CA SER A 17 19.74 -7.96 -18.57
C SER A 17 18.25 -7.97 -18.96
N PRO A 18 17.60 -6.80 -19.13
CA PRO A 18 16.20 -6.74 -19.56
C PRO A 18 15.95 -7.47 -20.89
N ASN A 19 16.91 -7.50 -21.81
CA ASN A 19 16.81 -8.20 -23.08
C ASN A 19 16.69 -9.72 -22.94
N ASP A 20 17.16 -10.29 -21.84
CA ASP A 20 17.13 -11.72 -21.55
C ASP A 20 15.84 -12.16 -20.84
N TYR A 21 15.00 -11.21 -20.37
CA TYR A 21 13.76 -11.52 -19.65
C TYR A 21 12.80 -12.38 -20.45
N PRO A 22 12.54 -12.16 -21.76
CA PRO A 22 11.65 -13.01 -22.53
C PRO A 22 12.10 -14.47 -22.56
N GLU A 23 13.39 -14.75 -22.76
CA GLU A 23 13.94 -16.11 -22.78
C GLU A 23 13.80 -16.81 -21.42
N PHE A 24 14.11 -16.09 -20.34
CA PHE A 24 13.92 -16.62 -18.99
C PHE A 24 12.45 -16.92 -18.68
N ILE A 25 11.54 -16.01 -19.05
CA ILE A 25 10.10 -16.17 -18.82
C ILE A 25 9.54 -17.34 -19.64
N ASP A 26 9.97 -17.49 -20.90
CA ASP A 26 9.61 -18.64 -21.74
C ASP A 26 10.02 -19.96 -21.08
N TYR A 27 11.29 -20.06 -20.66
CA TYR A 27 11.79 -21.22 -19.94
C TYR A 27 11.00 -21.47 -18.64
N PHE A 28 10.74 -20.41 -17.87
CA PHE A 28 10.08 -20.53 -16.57
C PHE A 28 8.63 -21.02 -16.72
N ILE A 29 7.86 -20.42 -17.63
CA ILE A 29 6.46 -20.82 -17.91
C ILE A 29 6.42 -22.28 -18.36
N LYS A 30 7.25 -22.67 -19.31
CA LYS A 30 7.27 -24.05 -19.85
C LYS A 30 7.75 -25.09 -18.83
N SER A 31 8.85 -24.79 -18.13
CA SER A 31 9.48 -25.76 -17.21
C SER A 31 8.69 -25.97 -15.91
N ARG A 32 7.81 -25.01 -15.55
CA ARG A 32 6.95 -25.08 -14.37
C ARG A 32 5.48 -25.33 -14.71
N GLU A 33 5.16 -25.50 -16.00
CA GLU A 33 3.78 -25.69 -16.48
C GLU A 33 2.81 -24.65 -15.90
N ILE A 34 3.18 -23.34 -16.03
CA ILE A 34 2.43 -22.24 -15.46
C ILE A 34 1.13 -22.03 -16.23
N ASP A 35 -0.01 -22.05 -15.54
CA ASP A 35 -1.35 -21.83 -16.09
C ASP A 35 -1.86 -20.41 -15.90
N LEU A 36 -1.30 -19.66 -14.93
CA LEU A 36 -1.75 -18.31 -14.60
C LEU A 36 -0.59 -17.38 -14.28
N LEU A 37 -0.62 -16.19 -14.87
CA LEU A 37 0.24 -15.08 -14.55
C LEU A 37 -0.53 -14.04 -13.75
N PHE A 38 -0.06 -13.76 -12.53
CA PHE A 38 -0.60 -12.73 -11.66
C PHE A 38 0.38 -11.56 -11.54
N ALA A 39 0.12 -10.49 -12.28
CA ALA A 39 0.94 -9.28 -12.26
C ALA A 39 0.54 -8.37 -11.09
N SER A 40 1.52 -7.86 -10.34
CA SER A 40 1.27 -6.90 -9.26
C SER A 40 2.27 -5.75 -9.34
N ASN A 41 1.81 -4.57 -9.74
CA ASN A 41 2.58 -3.33 -9.80
C ASN A 41 3.97 -3.48 -10.46
N SER A 42 4.05 -4.15 -11.61
CA SER A 42 5.29 -4.34 -12.36
C SER A 42 5.19 -3.73 -13.74
N THR A 43 5.94 -2.66 -13.96
CA THR A 43 6.03 -2.00 -15.27
C THR A 43 6.55 -2.94 -16.34
N GLU A 44 7.62 -3.67 -16.04
CA GLU A 44 8.27 -4.62 -16.94
C GLU A 44 7.30 -5.75 -17.32
N CYS A 45 6.51 -6.23 -16.36
CA CYS A 45 5.50 -7.23 -16.64
C CYS A 45 4.47 -6.71 -17.65
N TYR A 46 3.95 -5.49 -17.46
CA TYR A 46 2.99 -4.91 -18.41
C TYR A 46 3.55 -4.80 -19.83
N TYR A 47 4.81 -4.42 -19.99
CA TYR A 47 5.46 -4.35 -21.31
C TYR A 47 5.60 -5.72 -21.97
N LEU A 48 5.80 -6.77 -21.19
CA LEU A 48 5.91 -8.15 -21.66
C LEU A 48 4.56 -8.81 -22.00
N LEU A 49 3.43 -8.29 -21.52
CA LEU A 49 2.14 -8.94 -21.70
C LEU A 49 1.75 -9.22 -23.16
N PRO A 50 1.99 -8.33 -24.14
CA PRO A 50 1.69 -8.64 -25.55
C PRO A 50 2.51 -9.83 -26.05
N TRP A 51 3.80 -9.88 -25.73
CA TRP A 51 4.67 -10.99 -26.10
C TRP A 51 4.27 -12.28 -25.39
N ILE A 52 3.95 -12.22 -24.11
CA ILE A 52 3.46 -13.38 -23.32
C ILE A 52 2.17 -13.92 -23.93
N ARG A 53 1.19 -13.06 -24.21
CA ARG A 53 -0.09 -13.49 -24.81
C ARG A 53 0.11 -14.09 -26.20
N LYS A 54 1.01 -13.55 -27.01
CA LYS A 54 1.35 -14.07 -28.33
C LYS A 54 1.88 -15.52 -28.26
N ASN A 55 2.75 -15.79 -27.31
CA ASN A 55 3.48 -17.06 -27.21
C ASN A 55 2.79 -18.11 -26.33
N PHE A 56 1.98 -17.69 -25.37
CA PHE A 56 1.30 -18.56 -24.38
C PHE A 56 -0.22 -18.35 -24.39
N PRO A 57 -0.91 -18.87 -25.41
CA PRO A 57 -2.36 -18.69 -25.55
C PRO A 57 -3.17 -19.34 -24.42
N HIS A 58 -2.67 -20.40 -23.78
CA HIS A 58 -3.33 -21.08 -22.66
C HIS A 58 -3.28 -20.30 -21.35
N LEU A 59 -2.26 -19.42 -21.19
CA LEU A 59 -1.99 -18.75 -19.94
C LEU A 59 -3.10 -17.75 -19.56
N ALA A 60 -3.72 -17.91 -18.38
CA ALA A 60 -4.57 -16.88 -17.81
C ALA A 60 -3.72 -15.70 -17.35
N ILE A 61 -4.11 -14.47 -17.68
CA ILE A 61 -3.39 -13.28 -17.28
C ILE A 61 -4.30 -12.37 -16.47
N VAL A 62 -3.95 -12.14 -15.23
CA VAL A 62 -4.65 -11.24 -14.32
C VAL A 62 -3.67 -10.28 -13.66
N ASP A 63 -4.16 -9.17 -13.15
CA ASP A 63 -3.34 -8.24 -12.42
C ASP A 63 -4.00 -7.70 -11.14
N TYR A 64 -3.17 -7.17 -10.24
CA TYR A 64 -3.59 -6.56 -8.99
C TYR A 64 -2.99 -5.18 -8.85
N VAL A 65 -3.83 -4.15 -8.94
CA VAL A 65 -3.46 -2.74 -8.89
C VAL A 65 -3.76 -2.17 -7.51
N HIS A 66 -2.75 -1.57 -6.88
CA HIS A 66 -2.87 -1.09 -5.51
C HIS A 66 -3.45 0.32 -5.40
N MET A 67 -3.06 1.20 -6.33
CA MET A 67 -3.57 2.57 -6.40
C MET A 67 -3.25 3.21 -7.76
N GLU A 68 -3.91 4.31 -8.05
CA GLU A 68 -3.54 5.22 -9.13
C GLU A 68 -2.54 6.27 -8.62
N GLU A 69 -1.55 6.62 -9.48
CA GLU A 69 -0.48 7.57 -9.14
C GLU A 69 -0.38 8.66 -10.21
N TRP A 70 -1.14 9.76 -10.05
CA TRP A 70 -1.23 10.81 -11.05
C TRP A 70 0.09 11.56 -11.26
N TYR A 71 0.91 11.67 -10.22
CA TYR A 71 2.24 12.29 -10.27
C TYR A 71 3.29 11.43 -10.97
N TRP A 72 2.99 10.15 -11.21
CA TRP A 72 3.87 9.22 -11.91
C TRP A 72 3.17 8.62 -13.12
N ARG A 73 3.73 8.83 -14.32
CA ARG A 73 3.19 8.32 -15.59
C ARG A 73 1.69 8.57 -15.79
N ASN A 74 1.17 9.64 -15.19
CA ASN A 74 -0.23 10.05 -15.32
C ASN A 74 -1.21 8.90 -15.04
N GLY A 75 -1.10 8.28 -13.88
CA GLY A 75 -1.95 7.19 -13.41
C GLY A 75 -1.20 5.91 -12.99
N GLY A 76 0.12 5.87 -13.16
CA GLY A 76 0.96 4.79 -12.67
C GLY A 76 0.61 3.41 -13.24
N HIS A 77 0.66 2.39 -12.38
CA HIS A 77 0.31 1.01 -12.75
C HIS A 77 -1.17 0.84 -13.12
N ALA A 78 -2.08 1.66 -12.57
CA ALA A 78 -3.48 1.65 -12.96
C ALA A 78 -3.66 1.98 -14.44
N ARG A 79 -2.92 2.98 -14.93
CA ARG A 79 -2.91 3.31 -16.37
C ARG A 79 -2.28 2.20 -17.21
N SER A 80 -1.17 1.62 -16.77
CA SER A 80 -0.51 0.51 -17.48
C SER A 80 -1.45 -0.70 -17.61
N SER A 81 -2.12 -1.06 -16.53
CA SER A 81 -3.17 -2.10 -16.52
C SER A 81 -4.29 -1.78 -17.52
N ALA A 82 -4.76 -0.52 -17.54
CA ALA A 82 -5.84 -0.11 -18.42
C ALA A 82 -5.45 -0.23 -19.92
N ILE A 83 -4.23 0.17 -20.28
CA ILE A 83 -3.69 0.03 -21.64
C ILE A 83 -3.67 -1.45 -22.04
N MET A 84 -3.26 -2.34 -21.15
CA MET A 84 -3.22 -3.78 -21.37
C MET A 84 -4.56 -4.48 -21.16
N GLY A 85 -5.64 -3.74 -21.01
CA GLY A 85 -6.97 -4.24 -20.65
C GLY A 85 -7.62 -5.21 -21.64
N LYS A 86 -7.12 -5.30 -22.89
CA LYS A 86 -7.55 -6.33 -23.84
C LYS A 86 -6.77 -7.64 -23.70
N ILE A 87 -5.63 -7.62 -23.02
CA ILE A 87 -4.76 -8.78 -22.81
C ILE A 87 -5.03 -9.39 -21.43
N VAL A 88 -5.18 -8.54 -20.41
CA VAL A 88 -5.54 -8.92 -19.04
C VAL A 88 -7.02 -9.31 -19.00
N GLU A 89 -7.33 -10.50 -18.51
CA GLU A 89 -8.72 -11.01 -18.42
C GLU A 89 -9.47 -10.33 -17.28
N LYS A 90 -8.80 -10.20 -16.12
CA LYS A 90 -9.39 -9.60 -14.92
C LYS A 90 -8.36 -8.72 -14.23
N THR A 91 -8.76 -7.51 -13.89
CA THR A 91 -7.99 -6.61 -13.05
C THR A 91 -8.60 -6.58 -11.66
N TYR A 92 -7.82 -6.92 -10.65
CA TYR A 92 -8.20 -6.72 -9.27
C TYR A 92 -7.61 -5.41 -8.76
N VAL A 93 -8.33 -4.76 -7.87
CA VAL A 93 -7.88 -3.53 -7.20
C VAL A 93 -8.09 -3.65 -5.71
N CYS A 94 -7.17 -3.09 -4.91
CA CYS A 94 -7.26 -3.24 -3.46
C CYS A 94 -8.29 -2.32 -2.78
N ASN A 95 -8.91 -1.39 -3.53
CA ASN A 95 -9.88 -0.44 -2.98
C ASN A 95 -10.89 0.05 -4.01
N SER A 96 -12.02 0.58 -3.52
CA SER A 96 -13.13 1.07 -4.33
C SER A 96 -12.77 2.29 -5.18
N VAL A 97 -11.91 3.17 -4.70
CA VAL A 97 -11.52 4.41 -5.41
C VAL A 97 -10.73 4.09 -6.66
N THR A 98 -9.73 3.22 -6.55
CA THR A 98 -8.97 2.76 -7.72
C THR A 98 -9.87 2.05 -8.73
N ARG A 99 -10.87 1.27 -8.27
CA ARG A 99 -11.86 0.67 -9.16
C ARG A 99 -12.64 1.73 -9.95
N ASP A 100 -13.13 2.74 -9.26
CA ASP A 100 -13.88 3.83 -9.90
C ASP A 100 -13.03 4.57 -10.93
N VAL A 101 -11.76 4.85 -10.62
CA VAL A 101 -10.81 5.45 -11.56
C VAL A 101 -10.59 4.56 -12.79
N MET A 102 -10.39 3.25 -12.60
CA MET A 102 -10.22 2.31 -13.71
C MET A 102 -11.42 2.32 -14.67
N ILE A 103 -12.63 2.38 -14.13
CA ILE A 103 -13.86 2.36 -14.91
C ILE A 103 -14.17 3.73 -15.53
N GLN A 104 -14.13 4.79 -14.72
CA GLN A 104 -14.64 6.11 -15.15
C GLN A 104 -13.60 6.92 -15.92
N GLN A 105 -12.32 6.81 -15.59
CA GLN A 105 -11.25 7.61 -16.19
C GLN A 105 -10.42 6.83 -17.21
N PHE A 106 -10.21 5.54 -16.97
CA PHE A 106 -9.47 4.68 -17.90
C PHE A 106 -10.37 3.80 -18.77
N TYR A 107 -11.70 3.97 -18.66
CA TYR A 107 -12.71 3.33 -19.53
C TYR A 107 -12.63 1.80 -19.58
N ARG A 108 -12.22 1.16 -18.46
CA ARG A 108 -12.24 -0.28 -18.35
C ARG A 108 -13.67 -0.78 -18.22
N ASN A 109 -13.95 -1.95 -18.82
CA ASN A 109 -15.24 -2.61 -18.63
C ASN A 109 -15.44 -2.92 -17.14
N PRO A 110 -16.58 -2.49 -16.51
CA PRO A 110 -16.86 -2.74 -15.11
C PRO A 110 -16.80 -4.22 -14.69
N GLU A 111 -17.14 -5.15 -15.60
CA GLU A 111 -17.08 -6.60 -15.36
C GLU A 111 -15.65 -7.13 -15.29
N SER A 112 -14.69 -6.42 -15.92
CA SER A 112 -13.29 -6.80 -15.93
C SER A 112 -12.48 -6.23 -14.76
N VAL A 113 -13.09 -5.38 -13.90
CA VAL A 113 -12.42 -4.75 -12.77
C VAL A 113 -13.17 -5.06 -11.48
N GLU A 114 -12.49 -5.66 -10.52
CA GLU A 114 -13.09 -6.08 -9.26
C GLU A 114 -12.28 -5.63 -8.05
N THR A 115 -12.99 -5.22 -6.99
CA THR A 115 -12.34 -4.85 -5.73
C THR A 115 -12.14 -6.08 -4.87
N VAL A 116 -10.88 -6.40 -4.60
CA VAL A 116 -10.46 -7.43 -3.64
C VAL A 116 -9.52 -6.75 -2.64
N HIS A 117 -10.00 -6.53 -1.43
CA HIS A 117 -9.20 -5.88 -0.41
C HIS A 117 -8.02 -6.76 0.01
N ILE A 118 -6.90 -6.14 0.38
CA ILE A 118 -5.77 -6.85 0.98
C ILE A 118 -6.23 -7.43 2.32
N GLY A 119 -5.98 -8.72 2.53
CA GLY A 119 -6.24 -9.37 3.80
C GLY A 119 -5.08 -9.21 4.79
N ILE A 120 -5.41 -9.15 6.08
CA ILE A 120 -4.43 -9.23 7.17
C ILE A 120 -4.54 -10.56 7.90
N ASP A 121 -3.42 -11.05 8.42
CA ASP A 121 -3.40 -12.21 9.32
C ASP A 121 -3.92 -11.79 10.70
N GLU A 122 -5.23 -11.94 10.90
CA GLU A 122 -5.94 -11.58 12.13
C GLU A 122 -5.56 -12.49 13.30
N VAL A 123 -4.97 -13.65 13.03
CA VAL A 123 -4.48 -14.57 14.07
C VAL A 123 -3.12 -14.10 14.57
N GLN A 124 -2.29 -13.59 13.70
CA GLN A 124 -1.00 -13.00 14.06
C GLN A 124 -1.20 -11.63 14.74
N PHE A 125 -2.08 -10.78 14.18
CA PHE A 125 -2.43 -9.47 14.75
C PHE A 125 -3.60 -9.59 15.75
N ASP A 126 -3.36 -10.33 16.83
CA ASP A 126 -4.30 -10.53 17.93
C ASP A 126 -3.75 -9.91 19.22
N ALA A 127 -4.39 -8.84 19.67
CA ALA A 127 -3.98 -8.09 20.86
C ALA A 127 -4.01 -8.96 22.15
N SER A 128 -4.79 -10.05 22.19
CA SER A 128 -4.83 -10.96 23.35
C SER A 128 -3.55 -11.78 23.49
N LYS A 129 -2.81 -11.97 22.38
CA LYS A 129 -1.56 -12.75 22.32
C LYS A 129 -0.32 -11.91 22.59
N VAL A 130 -0.48 -10.62 22.79
CA VAL A 130 0.63 -9.67 22.93
C VAL A 130 0.67 -9.12 24.36
N ARG A 131 1.86 -9.13 24.97
CA ARG A 131 2.08 -8.53 26.28
C ARG A 131 1.88 -7.01 26.20
N SER A 132 1.15 -6.42 27.13
CA SER A 132 1.05 -4.98 27.30
C SER A 132 2.24 -4.40 28.08
N GLY A 133 2.46 -3.09 27.96
CA GLY A 133 3.46 -2.35 28.72
C GLY A 133 4.83 -2.26 28.06
N ILE A 134 5.08 -3.00 26.97
CA ILE A 134 6.39 -3.02 26.30
C ILE A 134 6.80 -1.61 25.81
N LEU A 135 5.86 -0.88 25.20
CA LEU A 135 6.11 0.47 24.70
C LEU A 135 6.40 1.45 25.84
N TYR A 136 5.67 1.34 26.95
CA TYR A 136 5.89 2.17 28.14
C TYR A 136 7.24 1.91 28.80
N GLU A 137 7.65 0.62 28.88
CA GLU A 137 8.97 0.21 29.40
C GLU A 137 10.09 0.74 28.51
N GLU A 138 9.99 0.61 27.18
CA GLU A 138 11.01 1.09 26.23
C GLU A 138 11.19 2.61 26.29
N LEU A 139 10.10 3.35 26.49
CA LEU A 139 10.13 4.80 26.58
C LEU A 139 10.44 5.32 27.98
N GLY A 140 10.39 4.51 29.01
CA GLY A 140 10.54 4.94 30.40
C GLY A 140 9.44 5.90 30.86
N ILE A 141 8.21 5.74 30.36
CA ILE A 141 7.06 6.61 30.65
C ILE A 141 5.95 5.85 31.39
N SER A 142 5.07 6.60 32.04
CA SER A 142 3.94 6.00 32.76
C SER A 142 2.91 5.39 31.82
N GLU A 143 2.40 4.20 32.14
CA GLU A 143 1.28 3.52 31.46
C GLU A 143 -0.04 4.31 31.43
N LYS A 144 -0.15 5.36 32.25
CA LYS A 144 -1.30 6.27 32.24
C LYS A 144 -1.24 7.32 31.12
N ARG A 145 -0.13 7.42 30.38
CA ARG A 145 -0.01 8.32 29.24
C ARG A 145 -0.72 7.73 28.02
N PRO A 146 -1.73 8.40 27.44
CA PRO A 146 -2.33 7.95 26.21
C PRO A 146 -1.32 8.09 25.06
N ILE A 147 -1.21 7.04 24.23
CA ILE A 147 -0.27 6.98 23.12
C ILE A 147 -1.02 7.13 21.80
N VAL A 148 -0.51 8.04 20.97
CA VAL A 148 -0.83 8.17 19.54
C VAL A 148 0.34 7.60 18.75
N LEU A 149 0.10 6.57 17.95
CA LEU A 149 1.10 5.93 17.13
C LEU A 149 1.13 6.52 15.72
N PHE A 150 2.32 6.86 15.23
CA PHE A 150 2.58 7.24 13.86
C PHE A 150 3.63 6.28 13.29
N ILE A 151 3.18 5.29 12.52
CA ILE A 151 4.03 4.23 12.00
C ILE A 151 4.03 4.25 10.48
N CYS A 152 5.16 4.64 9.88
CA CYS A 152 5.31 4.75 8.43
C CYS A 152 6.77 5.01 8.04
N ARG A 153 7.06 4.95 6.73
CA ARG A 153 8.27 5.53 6.18
C ARG A 153 8.24 7.06 6.37
N LEU A 154 9.32 7.64 6.90
CA LEU A 154 9.43 9.09 7.13
C LEU A 154 9.77 9.84 5.84
N HIS A 155 8.76 9.97 4.99
CA HIS A 155 8.81 10.51 3.64
C HIS A 155 7.73 11.58 3.44
N PRO A 156 7.90 12.59 2.57
CA PRO A 156 6.89 13.63 2.31
C PRO A 156 5.48 13.11 2.08
N GLN A 157 5.31 12.01 1.35
CA GLN A 157 4.00 11.37 1.13
C GLN A 157 3.24 11.09 2.44
N LYS A 158 3.93 10.78 3.52
CA LYS A 158 3.33 10.45 4.82
C LYS A 158 3.10 11.68 5.71
N ARG A 159 3.54 12.86 5.28
CA ARG A 159 3.41 14.17 5.94
C ARG A 159 3.81 14.17 7.44
N PRO A 160 5.01 13.70 7.81
CA PRO A 160 5.39 13.61 9.22
C PRO A 160 5.52 14.98 9.90
N PHE A 161 5.75 16.07 9.15
CA PHE A 161 5.70 17.44 9.72
C PHE A 161 4.28 17.87 10.09
N LEU A 162 3.23 17.40 9.39
CA LEU A 162 1.85 17.60 9.82
C LEU A 162 1.60 16.91 11.17
N MET A 163 2.12 15.68 11.36
CA MET A 163 2.04 14.98 12.66
C MET A 163 2.63 15.83 13.79
N LEU A 164 3.78 16.51 13.61
CA LEU A 164 4.35 17.40 14.63
C LEU A 164 3.42 18.59 14.96
N LYS A 165 2.79 19.18 13.95
CA LYS A 165 1.81 20.27 14.17
C LYS A 165 0.60 19.77 14.96
N ILE A 166 0.08 18.59 14.62
CA ILE A 166 -1.02 17.93 15.34
C ILE A 166 -0.59 17.64 16.78
N ALA A 167 0.57 17.02 17.00
CA ALA A 167 1.10 16.72 18.33
C ALA A 167 1.18 17.96 19.23
N LYS A 168 1.65 19.09 18.66
CA LYS A 168 1.69 20.37 19.37
C LYS A 168 0.31 20.85 19.82
N GLN A 169 -0.73 20.68 18.99
CA GLN A 169 -2.09 21.10 19.34
C GLN A 169 -2.76 20.12 20.32
N VAL A 170 -2.62 18.80 20.12
CA VAL A 170 -3.16 17.79 21.03
C VAL A 170 -2.55 17.96 22.43
N ARG A 171 -1.25 18.18 22.56
CA ARG A 171 -0.57 18.43 23.85
C ARG A 171 -1.16 19.64 24.61
N LYS A 172 -1.67 20.65 23.93
CA LYS A 172 -2.33 21.79 24.59
C LYS A 172 -3.60 21.35 25.33
N LYS A 173 -4.33 20.35 24.79
CA LYS A 173 -5.59 19.84 25.32
C LYS A 173 -5.36 18.65 26.28
N ILE A 174 -4.41 17.76 25.94
CA ILE A 174 -4.05 16.57 26.72
C ILE A 174 -2.56 16.64 27.09
N LYS A 175 -2.26 17.21 28.25
CA LYS A 175 -0.87 17.56 28.68
C LYS A 175 0.10 16.37 28.72
N ASN A 176 -0.40 15.18 29.03
CA ASN A 176 0.41 13.97 29.20
C ASN A 176 0.36 13.03 27.99
N VAL A 177 -0.11 13.46 26.82
CA VAL A 177 -0.12 12.63 25.61
C VAL A 177 1.32 12.31 25.15
N ALA A 178 1.51 11.09 24.62
CA ALA A 178 2.73 10.69 23.92
C ALA A 178 2.42 10.38 22.45
N PHE A 179 3.21 10.93 21.54
CA PHE A 179 3.24 10.54 20.12
C PHE A 179 4.47 9.67 19.90
N VAL A 180 4.26 8.48 19.39
CA VAL A 180 5.33 7.52 19.13
C VAL A 180 5.48 7.34 17.64
N VAL A 181 6.68 7.58 17.14
CA VAL A 181 7.04 7.51 15.74
C VAL A 181 7.87 6.25 15.51
N ILE A 182 7.34 5.33 14.68
CA ILE A 182 8.03 4.11 14.27
C ILE A 182 8.25 4.17 12.76
N GLY A 183 9.47 3.97 12.35
CA GLY A 183 9.92 4.00 10.97
C GLY A 183 11.18 4.82 10.77
N ASP A 184 11.64 4.83 9.53
CA ASP A 184 12.82 5.54 9.08
C ASP A 184 12.56 6.20 7.73
N GLY A 185 13.47 7.02 7.24
CA GLY A 185 13.37 7.66 5.93
C GLY A 185 14.08 9.00 5.85
N SER A 186 14.06 9.59 4.66
CA SER A 186 14.83 10.79 4.31
C SER A 186 14.56 12.03 5.19
N GLN A 187 13.39 12.08 5.84
CA GLN A 187 13.02 13.23 6.68
C GLN A 187 13.31 13.04 8.18
N LYS A 188 13.89 11.90 8.61
CA LYS A 188 14.08 11.57 10.03
C LYS A 188 14.85 12.60 10.81
N GLU A 189 16.08 12.94 10.38
CA GLU A 189 16.97 13.84 11.10
C GLU A 189 16.35 15.24 11.24
N GLU A 190 15.70 15.71 10.19
CA GLU A 190 15.03 16.99 10.18
C GLU A 190 13.81 17.01 11.12
N LEU A 191 13.04 15.91 11.18
CA LEU A 191 11.93 15.75 12.12
C LEU A 191 12.38 15.78 13.57
N ILE A 192 13.50 15.12 13.90
CA ILE A 192 14.10 15.16 15.24
C ILE A 192 14.50 16.60 15.59
N SER A 193 15.14 17.32 14.67
CA SER A 193 15.49 18.72 14.86
C SER A 193 14.27 19.62 15.06
N ALA A 194 13.24 19.44 14.21
CA ALA A 194 11.97 20.18 14.32
C ALA A 194 11.25 19.92 15.64
N THR A 195 11.28 18.68 16.14
CA THR A 195 10.69 18.30 17.43
C THR A 195 11.30 19.13 18.57
N LYS A 196 12.63 19.30 18.59
CA LYS A 196 13.33 20.14 19.56
C LYS A 196 12.94 21.61 19.43
N THR A 197 12.99 22.15 18.20
CA THR A 197 12.61 23.55 17.93
C THR A 197 11.16 23.86 18.34
N MET A 198 10.28 22.88 18.23
CA MET A 198 8.87 23.00 18.62
C MET A 198 8.61 22.71 20.11
N GLU A 199 9.67 22.42 20.89
CA GLU A 199 9.62 22.03 22.32
C GLU A 199 8.73 20.79 22.57
N LEU A 200 8.87 19.76 21.72
CA LEU A 200 8.07 18.53 21.77
C LEU A 200 8.86 17.32 22.30
N ASP A 201 10.08 17.49 22.80
CA ASP A 201 10.98 16.40 23.25
C ASP A 201 10.35 15.43 24.26
N ASN A 202 9.45 15.93 25.11
CA ASN A 202 8.71 15.10 26.08
C ASN A 202 7.33 14.68 25.58
N THR A 203 7.05 14.84 24.28
CA THR A 203 5.75 14.54 23.67
C THR A 203 5.90 13.60 22.48
N VAL A 204 6.95 13.76 21.68
CA VAL A 204 7.19 12.95 20.47
C VAL A 204 8.45 12.11 20.68
N TYR A 205 8.33 10.81 20.47
CA TYR A 205 9.37 9.81 20.67
C TYR A 205 9.64 9.06 19.38
N PHE A 206 10.90 8.97 18.95
CA PHE A 206 11.32 8.28 17.74
C PHE A 206 11.97 6.95 18.11
N LEU A 207 11.40 5.84 17.65
CA LEU A 207 11.89 4.49 17.95
C LEU A 207 12.62 3.83 16.78
N GLY A 208 12.75 4.51 15.62
CA GLY A 208 13.32 3.93 14.42
C GLY A 208 12.46 2.81 13.83
N SER A 209 13.01 2.06 12.89
CA SER A 209 12.32 0.92 12.28
C SER A 209 12.22 -0.25 13.24
N LYS A 210 11.09 -0.98 13.17
CA LYS A 210 10.83 -2.17 13.99
C LYS A 210 10.38 -3.33 13.11
N ASN A 211 10.97 -4.50 13.29
CA ASN A 211 10.58 -5.73 12.58
C ASN A 211 9.28 -6.33 13.15
N GLU A 212 9.07 -6.17 14.46
CA GLU A 212 7.88 -6.61 15.16
C GLU A 212 7.12 -5.38 15.68
N VAL A 213 5.91 -5.14 15.18
CA VAL A 213 5.14 -3.93 15.46
C VAL A 213 3.94 -4.14 16.40
N ARG A 214 3.51 -5.39 16.58
CA ARG A 214 2.33 -5.71 17.40
C ARG A 214 2.41 -5.22 18.85
N PRO A 215 3.57 -5.29 19.56
CA PRO A 215 3.67 -4.76 20.91
C PRO A 215 3.39 -3.26 21.00
N TYR A 216 3.72 -2.52 19.97
CA TYR A 216 3.51 -1.07 19.93
C TYR A 216 2.05 -0.72 19.71
N TYR A 217 1.34 -1.45 18.83
CA TYR A 217 -0.11 -1.31 18.71
C TYR A 217 -0.84 -1.66 19.99
N LYS A 218 -0.39 -2.71 20.73
CA LYS A 218 -1.02 -3.16 21.97
C LYS A 218 -1.16 -2.05 23.01
N ASP A 219 -0.19 -1.17 23.11
CA ASP A 219 -0.15 -0.08 24.10
C ASP A 219 -0.69 1.25 23.53
N THR A 220 -1.12 1.26 22.27
CA THR A 220 -1.58 2.45 21.55
C THR A 220 -3.08 2.69 21.76
N LYS A 221 -3.47 3.95 21.87
CA LYS A 221 -4.88 4.38 21.92
C LYS A 221 -5.43 4.81 20.57
N VAL A 222 -4.59 5.40 19.71
CA VAL A 222 -4.99 5.90 18.38
C VAL A 222 -3.82 5.75 17.43
N THR A 223 -4.06 5.24 16.23
CA THR A 223 -3.09 5.32 15.13
C THR A 223 -3.43 6.51 14.24
N LEU A 224 -2.41 7.30 13.91
CA LEU A 224 -2.50 8.50 13.09
C LEU A 224 -1.90 8.24 11.71
N ILE A 225 -2.67 8.51 10.64
CA ILE A 225 -2.23 8.42 9.24
C ILE A 225 -2.48 9.75 8.56
N CYS A 226 -1.42 10.45 8.18
CA CYS A 226 -1.50 11.78 7.57
C CYS A 226 -1.23 11.80 6.07
N SER A 227 -1.17 10.67 5.40
CA SER A 227 -0.67 10.52 4.03
C SER A 227 -1.40 11.41 3.02
N ILE A 228 -0.66 11.85 2.00
CA ILE A 228 -1.25 12.54 0.83
C ILE A 228 -2.00 11.53 -0.03
N LYS A 229 -1.47 10.32 -0.16
CA LYS A 229 -1.99 9.25 -1.00
C LYS A 229 -1.81 7.89 -0.34
N GLU A 230 -2.82 7.06 -0.46
CA GLU A 230 -2.80 5.64 -0.07
C GLU A 230 -3.69 4.83 -1.01
N GLY A 231 -3.30 3.60 -1.32
CA GLY A 231 -4.25 2.63 -1.85
C GLY A 231 -5.23 2.22 -0.75
N LEU A 232 -4.71 1.53 0.25
CA LEU A 232 -5.24 1.39 1.60
C LEU A 232 -4.04 1.07 2.51
N ALA A 233 -3.79 1.89 3.52
CA ALA A 233 -2.59 1.75 4.34
C ALA A 233 -2.61 0.44 5.15
N LEU A 234 -1.60 -0.41 5.00
CA LEU A 234 -1.48 -1.65 5.78
C LEU A 234 -1.47 -1.37 7.29
N THR A 235 -0.90 -0.23 7.70
CA THR A 235 -0.93 0.21 9.10
C THR A 235 -2.33 0.47 9.63
N ALA A 236 -3.32 0.77 8.78
CA ALA A 236 -4.72 0.87 9.19
C ALA A 236 -5.31 -0.52 9.46
N TYR A 237 -4.98 -1.52 8.62
CA TYR A 237 -5.38 -2.92 8.86
C TYR A 237 -4.77 -3.47 10.15
N GLU A 238 -3.46 -3.29 10.34
CA GLU A 238 -2.73 -3.71 11.54
C GLU A 238 -3.33 -3.06 12.79
N SER A 239 -3.59 -1.76 12.73
CA SER A 239 -4.22 -1.00 13.81
C SER A 239 -5.59 -1.57 14.17
N CYS A 240 -6.48 -1.72 13.19
CA CYS A 240 -7.82 -2.25 13.41
C CYS A 240 -7.78 -3.71 13.89
N ALA A 241 -6.90 -4.56 13.37
CA ALA A 241 -6.73 -5.94 13.83
C ALA A 241 -6.30 -6.01 15.29
N MET A 242 -5.46 -5.08 15.73
CA MET A 242 -5.04 -4.94 17.13
C MET A 242 -6.06 -4.18 18.01
N GLY A 243 -7.23 -3.82 17.46
CA GLY A 243 -8.29 -3.12 18.17
C GLY A 243 -7.96 -1.66 18.47
N VAL A 244 -7.15 -1.01 17.63
CA VAL A 244 -6.75 0.38 17.80
C VAL A 244 -7.47 1.28 16.77
N PRO A 245 -8.28 2.25 17.23
CA PRO A 245 -8.96 3.20 16.34
C PRO A 245 -7.99 4.01 15.49
N VAL A 246 -8.41 4.36 14.28
CA VAL A 246 -7.58 5.06 13.29
C VAL A 246 -8.12 6.45 13.02
N VAL A 247 -7.25 7.47 13.09
CA VAL A 247 -7.51 8.82 12.57
C VAL A 247 -6.65 9.01 11.33
N SER A 248 -7.30 9.09 10.17
CA SER A 248 -6.62 9.06 8.87
C SER A 248 -7.04 10.21 7.97
N ALA A 249 -6.15 10.63 7.06
CA ALA A 249 -6.55 11.41 5.89
C ALA A 249 -7.61 10.63 5.08
N ASP A 250 -8.60 11.33 4.56
CA ASP A 250 -9.58 10.78 3.61
C ASP A 250 -8.99 10.79 2.20
N VAL A 251 -8.11 9.83 1.94
CA VAL A 251 -7.41 9.67 0.66
C VAL A 251 -7.45 8.23 0.19
N GLY A 252 -7.57 8.03 -1.11
CA GLY A 252 -7.62 6.71 -1.72
C GLY A 252 -8.67 5.80 -1.08
N GLY A 253 -8.31 4.55 -0.83
CA GLY A 253 -9.21 3.52 -0.29
C GLY A 253 -9.41 3.54 1.22
N GLN A 254 -8.89 4.54 1.97
CA GLN A 254 -9.04 4.56 3.43
C GLN A 254 -10.49 4.46 3.90
N LYS A 255 -11.43 5.02 3.13
CA LYS A 255 -12.88 4.97 3.38
C LYS A 255 -13.49 3.55 3.29
N ASP A 256 -12.79 2.58 2.67
CA ASP A 256 -13.29 1.20 2.57
C ASP A 256 -13.16 0.46 3.92
N LEU A 257 -12.18 0.86 4.73
CA LEU A 257 -11.95 0.31 6.06
C LEU A 257 -12.45 1.23 7.17
N ILE A 258 -12.23 2.55 7.04
CA ILE A 258 -12.40 3.53 8.11
C ILE A 258 -13.70 4.30 7.90
N ASP A 259 -14.57 4.24 8.90
CA ASP A 259 -15.74 5.09 9.07
C ASP A 259 -15.86 5.54 10.54
N SER A 260 -16.96 6.19 10.90
CA SER A 260 -17.18 6.70 12.27
C SER A 260 -17.30 5.60 13.34
N SER A 261 -17.44 4.33 12.95
CA SER A 261 -17.53 3.20 13.88
C SER A 261 -16.17 2.61 14.28
N VAL A 262 -15.11 2.90 13.50
CA VAL A 262 -13.74 2.38 13.75
C VAL A 262 -12.71 3.49 13.90
N GLY A 263 -13.08 4.75 13.61
CA GLY A 263 -12.16 5.88 13.69
C GLY A 263 -12.71 7.14 13.06
N LYS A 264 -11.83 7.94 12.46
CA LYS A 264 -12.21 9.20 11.82
C LYS A 264 -11.42 9.43 10.54
N LEU A 265 -12.12 9.73 9.45
CA LEU A 265 -11.52 10.27 8.24
C LEU A 265 -11.51 11.80 8.30
N ILE A 266 -10.37 12.38 8.00
CA ILE A 266 -10.14 13.82 7.96
C ILE A 266 -10.03 14.25 6.50
N PRO A 267 -10.88 15.16 6.03
CA PRO A 267 -10.79 15.66 4.67
C PRO A 267 -9.39 16.17 4.34
N PHE A 268 -8.86 15.71 3.21
CA PHE A 268 -7.59 16.20 2.69
C PHE A 268 -7.76 17.65 2.21
N MET A 269 -6.94 18.57 2.68
CA MET A 269 -7.10 20.01 2.43
C MET A 269 -5.89 20.66 1.76
N GLN A 270 -4.83 19.89 1.52
CA GLN A 270 -3.64 20.33 0.80
C GLN A 270 -3.85 20.08 -0.69
N ASP A 271 -3.32 20.96 -1.55
CA ASP A 271 -3.37 20.77 -3.00
C ASP A 271 -2.37 19.67 -3.41
N GLU A 272 -2.89 18.55 -3.94
CA GLU A 272 -2.08 17.39 -4.35
C GLU A 272 -1.03 17.75 -5.41
N ASP A 273 -1.36 18.67 -6.31
CA ASP A 273 -0.52 18.99 -7.47
C ASP A 273 0.61 19.98 -7.13
N LYS A 274 0.47 20.72 -6.04
CA LYS A 274 1.34 21.87 -5.80
C LYS A 274 2.55 21.59 -4.92
N GLN A 275 2.50 20.60 -4.02
CA GLN A 275 3.59 20.49 -3.05
C GLN A 275 3.61 19.14 -2.32
N PHE A 276 4.17 18.14 -2.95
CA PHE A 276 4.49 16.89 -2.29
C PHE A 276 5.34 17.10 -1.00
N ASP A 277 6.12 18.17 -0.95
CA ASP A 277 7.05 18.53 0.15
C ASP A 277 6.61 19.75 0.96
N SER A 278 5.40 20.24 0.78
CA SER A 278 4.92 21.40 1.53
C SER A 278 4.86 21.12 3.02
N ARG A 279 5.35 22.08 3.79
CA ARG A 279 5.24 22.13 5.25
C ARG A 279 4.22 23.16 5.72
N ASP A 280 3.50 23.76 4.79
CA ASP A 280 2.41 24.67 5.07
C ASP A 280 1.09 23.88 5.04
N PHE A 281 0.60 23.55 6.22
CA PHE A 281 -0.63 22.79 6.40
C PHE A 281 -1.76 23.69 6.87
N PRO A 282 -2.96 23.58 6.28
CA PRO A 282 -4.10 24.40 6.70
C PRO A 282 -4.45 24.17 8.17
N ASP A 283 -4.60 25.26 8.93
CA ASP A 283 -5.00 25.18 10.34
C ASP A 283 -6.30 24.40 10.55
N LYS A 284 -7.21 24.47 9.59
CA LYS A 284 -8.48 23.72 9.61
C LYS A 284 -8.23 22.21 9.58
N GLU A 285 -7.27 21.75 8.79
CA GLU A 285 -6.88 20.33 8.72
C GLU A 285 -6.21 19.90 10.04
N ILE A 286 -5.24 20.68 10.54
CA ILE A 286 -4.58 20.41 11.82
C ILE A 286 -5.60 20.31 12.97
N ASN A 287 -6.56 21.23 13.02
CA ASN A 287 -7.59 21.25 14.04
C ASN A 287 -8.52 20.03 13.92
N ALA A 288 -8.92 19.62 12.72
CA ALA A 288 -9.76 18.45 12.50
C ALA A 288 -9.10 17.16 13.03
N TYR A 289 -7.81 16.94 12.73
CA TYR A 289 -7.04 15.85 13.32
C TYR A 289 -6.96 15.95 14.84
N THR A 290 -6.67 17.14 15.35
CA THR A 290 -6.55 17.40 16.78
C THR A 290 -7.84 17.05 17.51
N ASP A 291 -8.97 17.52 17.01
CA ASP A 291 -10.29 17.32 17.64
C ASP A 291 -10.67 15.83 17.63
N ALA A 292 -10.44 15.13 16.51
CA ALA A 292 -10.68 13.69 16.41
C ALA A 292 -9.85 12.86 17.40
N ILE A 293 -8.55 13.17 17.54
CA ILE A 293 -7.68 12.49 18.49
C ILE A 293 -8.10 12.79 19.92
N VAL A 294 -8.37 14.04 20.26
CA VAL A 294 -8.80 14.46 21.62
C VAL A 294 -10.13 13.82 21.99
N GLU A 295 -11.09 13.76 21.07
CA GLU A 295 -12.38 13.11 21.26
C GLU A 295 -12.21 11.63 21.67
N ILE A 296 -11.38 10.88 20.92
CA ILE A 296 -11.13 9.45 21.19
C ILE A 296 -10.39 9.26 22.51
N LEU A 297 -9.39 10.11 22.80
CA LEU A 297 -8.57 9.97 24.01
C LEU A 297 -9.28 10.43 25.28
N SER A 298 -10.30 11.26 25.20
CA SER A 298 -11.03 11.82 26.35
C SER A 298 -12.23 10.98 26.78
N ASP A 299 -12.69 10.03 25.97
CA ASP A 299 -13.84 9.19 26.23
C ASP A 299 -13.47 7.69 26.17
N GLU A 300 -13.20 7.11 27.32
CA GLU A 300 -12.82 5.70 27.43
C GLU A 300 -13.94 4.74 27.00
N LYS A 301 -15.22 5.13 27.15
CA LYS A 301 -16.34 4.31 26.69
C LYS A 301 -16.38 4.27 25.17
N LYS A 302 -16.26 5.43 24.54
CA LYS A 302 -16.18 5.55 23.08
C LYS A 302 -14.97 4.80 22.54
N TRP A 303 -13.81 4.96 23.18
CA TRP A 303 -12.60 4.23 22.77
C TRP A 303 -12.81 2.72 22.77
N LYS A 304 -13.44 2.15 23.82
CA LYS A 304 -13.73 0.72 23.90
C LYS A 304 -14.67 0.24 22.80
N GLU A 305 -15.67 1.03 22.48
CA GLU A 305 -16.61 0.75 21.39
C GLU A 305 -15.90 0.74 20.05
N LEU A 306 -15.12 1.77 19.73
CA LEU A 306 -14.31 1.85 18.51
C LEU A 306 -13.32 0.69 18.43
N SER A 307 -12.65 0.36 19.52
CA SER A 307 -11.69 -0.75 19.62
C SER A 307 -12.32 -2.09 19.26
N LEU A 308 -13.49 -2.40 19.81
CA LEU A 308 -14.24 -3.61 19.49
C LEU A 308 -14.66 -3.63 18.01
N ASN A 309 -15.16 -2.52 17.51
CA ASN A 309 -15.60 -2.40 16.12
C ASN A 309 -14.43 -2.53 15.12
N CYS A 310 -13.25 -2.02 15.46
CA CYS A 310 -12.02 -2.21 14.68
C CYS A 310 -11.74 -3.70 14.48
N ARG A 311 -11.70 -4.46 15.57
CA ARG A 311 -11.44 -5.90 15.53
C ARG A 311 -12.51 -6.65 14.72
N ASN A 312 -13.79 -6.39 15.00
CA ASN A 312 -14.91 -7.01 14.31
C ASN A 312 -14.88 -6.70 12.79
N ARG A 313 -14.53 -5.48 12.41
CA ARG A 313 -14.41 -5.06 11.00
C ARG A 313 -13.40 -5.91 10.25
N ILE A 314 -12.24 -6.15 10.86
CA ILE A 314 -11.19 -7.00 10.25
C ILE A 314 -11.69 -8.45 10.13
N GLU A 315 -12.22 -9.03 11.19
CA GLU A 315 -12.69 -10.42 11.22
C GLU A 315 -13.83 -10.70 10.22
N GLN A 316 -14.65 -9.71 9.94
CA GLN A 316 -15.79 -9.84 9.04
C GLN A 316 -15.48 -9.60 7.55
N LYS A 317 -14.37 -8.92 7.21
CA LYS A 317 -14.24 -8.41 5.84
C LYS A 317 -12.80 -8.32 5.31
N PHE A 318 -11.79 -8.43 6.18
CA PHE A 318 -10.42 -8.12 5.77
C PHE A 318 -9.42 -9.17 6.25
N THR A 319 -9.83 -10.44 6.34
CA THR A 319 -8.93 -11.52 6.71
C THR A 319 -8.12 -12.00 5.52
N ILE A 320 -6.87 -12.40 5.78
CA ILE A 320 -6.03 -13.00 4.73
C ILE A 320 -6.65 -14.29 4.20
N LYS A 321 -7.34 -15.04 5.05
CA LYS A 321 -8.01 -16.29 4.68
C LYS A 321 -9.09 -16.06 3.63
N GLU A 322 -9.94 -15.04 3.80
CA GLU A 322 -10.98 -14.72 2.82
C GLU A 322 -10.38 -14.25 1.50
N MET A 323 -9.34 -13.40 1.53
CA MET A 323 -8.64 -12.95 0.33
C MET A 323 -8.02 -14.12 -0.44
N VAL A 324 -7.31 -15.02 0.25
CA VAL A 324 -6.67 -16.19 -0.38
C VAL A 324 -7.72 -17.12 -0.97
N GLN A 325 -8.77 -17.45 -0.22
CA GLN A 325 -9.85 -18.32 -0.70
C GLN A 325 -10.56 -17.73 -1.92
N TYR A 326 -10.76 -16.41 -1.95
CA TYR A 326 -11.31 -15.73 -3.11
C TYR A 326 -10.41 -15.94 -4.33
N PHE A 327 -9.11 -15.67 -4.21
CA PHE A 327 -8.18 -15.81 -5.33
C PHE A 327 -8.01 -17.26 -5.80
N GLU A 328 -7.97 -18.23 -4.89
CA GLU A 328 -7.93 -19.65 -5.23
C GLU A 328 -9.13 -20.07 -6.10
N ASN A 329 -10.33 -19.71 -5.68
CA ASN A 329 -11.55 -20.03 -6.44
C ASN A 329 -11.57 -19.32 -7.79
N GLU A 330 -11.21 -18.05 -7.82
CA GLU A 330 -11.26 -17.25 -9.04
C GLU A 330 -10.19 -17.68 -10.05
N PHE A 331 -8.98 -17.99 -9.58
CA PHE A 331 -7.90 -18.48 -10.45
C PHE A 331 -8.26 -19.83 -11.07
N GLN A 332 -8.82 -20.76 -10.29
CA GLN A 332 -9.30 -22.03 -10.82
C GLN A 332 -10.40 -21.83 -11.87
N ARG A 333 -11.36 -20.94 -11.60
CA ARG A 333 -12.42 -20.60 -12.56
C ARG A 333 -11.84 -20.05 -13.87
N LEU A 334 -10.90 -19.09 -13.77
CA LEU A 334 -10.29 -18.46 -14.95
C LEU A 334 -9.49 -19.47 -15.78
N ILE A 335 -8.75 -20.38 -15.15
CA ILE A 335 -7.97 -21.41 -15.84
C ILE A 335 -8.87 -22.40 -16.57
N GLN A 336 -9.99 -22.80 -15.96
CA GLN A 336 -10.88 -23.85 -16.48
C GLN A 336 -11.94 -23.35 -17.47
N ASP A 337 -12.12 -22.03 -17.62
CA ASP A 337 -13.16 -21.45 -18.48
C ASP A 337 -12.81 -21.62 -19.96
N GLU A 338 -13.48 -22.54 -20.63
CA GLU A 338 -13.28 -22.82 -22.05
C GLU A 338 -13.59 -21.61 -22.96
N THR A 339 -14.52 -20.75 -22.55
CA THR A 339 -14.84 -19.54 -23.31
C THR A 339 -13.69 -18.55 -23.26
N LEU A 340 -13.11 -18.36 -22.09
CA LEU A 340 -11.92 -17.51 -21.93
C LEU A 340 -10.71 -18.11 -22.66
N LEU A 341 -10.55 -19.43 -22.65
CA LEU A 341 -9.47 -20.09 -23.40
C LEU A 341 -9.56 -19.79 -24.90
N LYS A 342 -10.74 -19.94 -25.50
CA LYS A 342 -10.93 -19.54 -26.91
C LYS A 342 -10.64 -18.11 -27.20
N GLN A 343 -11.05 -17.19 -26.31
CA GLN A 343 -10.73 -15.77 -26.46
C GLN A 343 -9.22 -15.49 -26.36
N ARG A 344 -8.49 -16.23 -25.52
CA ARG A 344 -7.02 -16.14 -25.43
C ARG A 344 -6.35 -16.58 -26.70
N GLU A 345 -6.82 -17.70 -27.29
CA GLU A 345 -6.32 -18.22 -28.57
C GLU A 345 -6.55 -17.23 -29.72
N GLU A 346 -7.75 -16.64 -29.79
CA GLU A 346 -8.09 -15.61 -30.77
C GLU A 346 -7.18 -14.36 -30.64
N LYS A 347 -6.95 -13.90 -29.41
CA LYS A 347 -6.04 -12.77 -29.12
C LYS A 347 -4.60 -13.12 -29.51
N SER A 348 -4.12 -14.32 -29.18
CA SER A 348 -2.79 -14.81 -29.55
C SER A 348 -2.62 -14.86 -31.06
N GLU A 349 -3.61 -15.38 -31.78
CA GLU A 349 -3.58 -15.44 -33.25
C GLU A 349 -3.60 -14.04 -33.88
N CYS A 350 -4.37 -13.11 -33.31
CA CYS A 350 -4.36 -11.72 -33.74
C CYS A 350 -2.97 -11.08 -33.59
N LEU A 351 -2.31 -11.28 -32.43
CA LEU A 351 -0.97 -10.76 -32.16
C LEU A 351 0.09 -11.40 -33.08
N ARG A 352 -0.04 -12.69 -33.43
CA ARG A 352 0.84 -13.34 -34.40
C ARG A 352 0.69 -12.76 -35.79
N LYS A 353 -0.53 -12.40 -36.22
CA LYS A 353 -0.79 -11.75 -37.51
C LYS A 353 -0.26 -10.32 -37.57
N LEU A 354 -0.19 -9.61 -36.46
CA LEU A 354 0.45 -8.31 -36.36
C LEU A 354 1.99 -8.38 -36.50
N GLY A 355 2.54 -9.60 -36.51
CA GLY A 355 3.95 -9.84 -36.82
C GLY A 355 4.92 -9.30 -35.78
N MET A 356 6.06 -8.76 -36.25
CA MET A 356 7.14 -8.24 -35.41
C MET A 356 6.76 -7.01 -34.58
N LEU A 357 5.61 -6.38 -34.84
CA LEU A 357 5.22 -5.13 -34.19
C LEU A 357 5.18 -5.24 -32.65
N ALA A 358 4.76 -6.40 -32.11
CA ALA A 358 4.72 -6.59 -30.66
C ALA A 358 6.13 -6.75 -30.04
N ASP A 359 7.07 -7.30 -30.80
CA ASP A 359 8.47 -7.48 -30.39
C ASP A 359 9.24 -6.14 -30.55
N GLU A 360 8.92 -5.37 -31.56
CA GLU A 360 9.45 -4.02 -31.81
C GLU A 360 8.97 -3.04 -30.72
N ILE A 361 7.68 -3.04 -30.40
CA ILE A 361 7.12 -2.20 -29.32
C ILE A 361 7.78 -2.53 -27.98
N TYR A 362 7.98 -3.81 -27.67
CA TYR A 362 8.67 -4.22 -26.46
C TYR A 362 10.09 -3.68 -26.41
N THR A 363 10.84 -3.79 -27.52
CA THR A 363 12.22 -3.32 -27.61
C THR A 363 12.30 -1.79 -27.51
N GLU A 364 11.46 -1.05 -28.23
CA GLU A 364 11.42 0.41 -28.18
C GLU A 364 11.06 0.92 -26.78
N VAL A 365 10.03 0.32 -26.15
CA VAL A 365 9.59 0.74 -24.82
C VAL A 365 10.63 0.40 -23.75
N LEU A 366 11.38 -0.70 -23.89
CA LEU A 366 12.50 -1.00 -23.01
C LEU A 366 13.64 0.01 -23.16
N MET A 367 13.98 0.40 -24.39
CA MET A 367 15.03 1.40 -24.64
C MET A 367 14.65 2.76 -24.04
N GLU A 368 13.41 3.20 -24.24
CA GLU A 368 12.89 4.41 -23.58
C GLU A 368 12.91 4.29 -22.06
N HIS A 369 12.65 3.09 -21.53
CA HIS A 369 12.66 2.86 -20.11
C HIS A 369 14.08 2.89 -19.53
N GLU A 370 15.06 2.33 -20.22
CA GLU A 370 16.46 2.39 -19.80
C GLU A 370 16.99 3.83 -19.80
N GLU A 371 16.65 4.65 -20.80
CA GLU A 371 17.01 6.06 -20.84
C GLU A 371 16.33 6.85 -19.72
N ASN A 372 15.03 6.68 -19.51
CA ASN A 372 14.28 7.34 -18.44
C ASN A 372 14.67 6.81 -17.04
N TYR A 373 15.07 5.54 -16.93
CA TYR A 373 15.54 4.96 -15.68
C TYR A 373 16.93 5.48 -15.30
N ALA A 374 17.78 5.73 -16.28
CA ALA A 374 19.08 6.39 -16.08
C ALA A 374 18.91 7.84 -15.57
N GLU A 375 17.91 8.58 -16.07
CA GLU A 375 17.61 9.94 -15.61
C GLU A 375 16.83 9.97 -14.29
N SER A 376 15.89 9.06 -14.07
CA SER A 376 15.10 8.96 -12.82
C SER A 376 15.81 8.18 -11.71
N SER A 377 16.92 7.51 -12.01
CA SER A 377 17.69 6.68 -11.06
C SER A 377 18.25 7.47 -9.89
N HIS A 378 18.34 8.80 -9.96
CA HIS A 378 18.64 9.63 -8.80
C HIS A 378 17.54 9.58 -7.72
N TYR A 379 16.27 9.50 -8.11
CA TYR A 379 15.13 9.37 -7.17
C TYR A 379 14.99 7.95 -6.62
N TYR A 380 15.25 6.91 -7.44
CA TYR A 380 15.07 5.50 -7.06
C TYR A 380 16.33 4.87 -6.45
N LYS A 381 17.54 5.38 -6.71
CA LYS A 381 18.76 4.87 -6.05
C LYS A 381 18.80 5.18 -4.57
N GLU A 382 18.25 6.29 -4.13
CA GLU A 382 18.09 6.57 -2.69
C GLU A 382 17.06 5.61 -2.07
N ASP A 383 15.89 5.41 -2.71
CA ASP A 383 14.86 4.48 -2.22
C ASP A 383 15.27 2.99 -2.29
N LEU A 384 16.08 2.56 -3.27
CA LEU A 384 16.57 1.18 -3.36
C LEU A 384 17.67 0.89 -2.32
N ASN A 385 18.58 1.82 -2.10
CA ASN A 385 19.60 1.69 -1.05
C ASN A 385 18.98 1.69 0.34
N ASP A 386 17.94 2.49 0.58
CA ASP A 386 17.21 2.49 1.84
C ASP A 386 16.42 1.18 2.05
N ASN A 387 15.87 0.58 0.98
CA ASN A 387 15.18 -0.71 1.05
C ASN A 387 16.13 -1.91 1.18
N ILE A 388 17.35 -1.85 0.61
CA ILE A 388 18.37 -2.92 0.74
C ILE A 388 18.99 -2.91 2.14
N ASN A 389 19.15 -1.74 2.75
CA ASN A 389 19.67 -1.61 4.12
C ASN A 389 18.60 -1.86 5.20
N ALA A 390 17.32 -1.93 4.83
CA ALA A 390 16.20 -2.29 5.70
C ALA A 390 15.78 -3.77 5.62
N LEU A 391 16.42 -4.55 4.76
CA LEU A 391 16.32 -6.02 4.66
C LEU A 391 17.51 -6.69 5.35
#